data_4006a0cc4bfc38738e94f24b5ce2164a
#
_entry.id   4006a0cc4bfc38738e94f24b5ce2164a
#
_cell.length_a   1.000
_cell.length_b   1.000
_cell.length_c   1.000
_cell.angle_alpha   90.00
_cell.angle_beta   90.00
_cell.angle_gamma   90.00
#
_symmetry.space_group_name_H-M   'P 1'
#
loop_
_entity.id
_entity.type
_entity.pdbx_description
1 polymer ?
#
loop_
_entity_poly.entity_id
_entity_poly.type
_entity_poly.pdbx_seq_one_letter_code
_entity_poly.pdbx_strand_id
1 'polypeptide(L)'
;NLINLAPASQILSISPMQQLELSLKRKSVFVSSSASNTYIGALPDDLSYRLTKFMNVGYKYDCFAKSVDRHNISVLIRETVRSKRLNNQPTFPLGANEHEYLVVNAPAEPLEQNHSLNKSGKSDSFIPQELAANEDNEDNNNDDD
;
A
#
# COMPACT_ATOMS: atom_id res chain seq x y z
N ASN A 1 4.49 5.64 -14.82
CA ASN A 1 5.23 6.12 -16.00
C ASN A 1 6.49 6.85 -15.55
N LEU A 2 7.54 6.78 -16.35
CA LEU A 2 8.76 7.57 -16.14
C LEU A 2 8.57 8.99 -16.68
N ILE A 3 9.34 9.92 -16.11
CA ILE A 3 9.48 11.31 -16.57
C ILE A 3 10.93 11.56 -17.05
N ASN A 4 11.17 12.68 -17.69
CA ASN A 4 12.49 13.07 -18.20
C ASN A 4 13.15 11.94 -19.00
N LEU A 5 12.43 11.43 -19.99
CA LEU A 5 12.83 10.29 -20.78
C LEU A 5 14.10 10.57 -21.62
N ALA A 6 14.89 9.53 -21.79
CA ALA A 6 15.99 9.50 -22.76
C ALA A 6 15.48 9.63 -24.21
N PRO A 7 16.35 9.90 -25.20
CA PRO A 7 15.97 9.89 -26.61
C PRO A 7 15.28 8.60 -27.05
N ALA A 8 14.33 8.70 -27.97
CA ALA A 8 13.52 7.57 -28.42
C ALA A 8 14.33 6.37 -28.93
N SER A 9 15.51 6.61 -29.52
CA SER A 9 16.41 5.53 -29.96
C SER A 9 16.89 4.64 -28.82
N GLN A 10 17.15 5.23 -27.64
CA GLN A 10 17.55 4.48 -26.44
C GLN A 10 16.37 3.76 -25.80
N ILE A 11 15.20 4.42 -25.79
CA ILE A 11 13.97 3.85 -25.25
C ILE A 11 13.55 2.60 -26.04
N LEU A 12 13.55 2.68 -27.36
CA LEU A 12 13.13 1.58 -28.24
C LEU A 12 14.11 0.37 -28.24
N SER A 13 15.30 0.52 -27.67
CA SER A 13 16.21 -0.62 -27.45
C SER A 13 15.84 -1.48 -26.25
N ILE A 14 14.88 -1.05 -25.45
CA ILE A 14 14.43 -1.75 -24.24
C ILE A 14 13.29 -2.67 -24.58
N SER A 15 13.40 -3.92 -24.17
CA SER A 15 12.33 -4.92 -24.32
C SER A 15 11.38 -4.89 -23.12
N PRO A 16 10.09 -5.16 -23.32
CA PRO A 16 9.19 -5.44 -22.21
C PRO A 16 9.73 -6.54 -21.29
N MET A 17 9.53 -6.42 -20.01
CA MET A 17 10.04 -7.30 -18.95
C MET A 17 11.58 -7.29 -18.79
N GLN A 18 12.28 -6.44 -19.50
CA GLN A 18 13.71 -6.24 -19.28
C GLN A 18 13.97 -5.67 -17.90
N GLN A 19 14.98 -6.22 -17.21
CA GLN A 19 15.42 -5.72 -15.91
C GLN A 19 16.13 -4.38 -16.07
N LEU A 20 15.76 -3.46 -15.20
CA LEU A 20 16.27 -2.09 -15.12
C LEU A 20 16.86 -1.86 -13.74
N GLU A 21 17.75 -0.90 -13.64
CA GLU A 21 18.40 -0.53 -12.39
C GLU A 21 17.89 0.81 -11.88
N LEU A 22 17.63 0.88 -10.56
CA LEU A 22 17.26 2.09 -9.87
C LEU A 22 18.50 2.70 -9.20
N SER A 23 18.80 3.92 -9.54
CA SER A 23 19.92 4.68 -8.94
C SER A 23 19.39 5.94 -8.25
N LEU A 24 19.81 6.12 -6.99
CA LEU A 24 19.47 7.29 -6.21
C LEU A 24 20.52 8.37 -6.41
N LYS A 25 20.11 9.55 -6.89
CA LYS A 25 20.97 10.73 -6.97
C LYS A 25 20.24 11.92 -6.31
N ARG A 26 20.83 12.45 -5.25
CA ARG A 26 20.22 13.50 -4.43
C ARG A 26 18.84 13.07 -3.89
N LYS A 27 17.75 13.62 -4.40
CA LYS A 27 16.37 13.31 -4.00
C LYS A 27 15.55 12.65 -5.10
N SER A 28 16.15 12.34 -6.24
CA SER A 28 15.48 11.75 -7.38
C SER A 28 16.00 10.34 -7.63
N VAL A 29 15.11 9.47 -8.09
CA VAL A 29 15.45 8.09 -8.47
C VAL A 29 15.45 7.99 -9.98
N PHE A 30 16.59 7.62 -10.53
CA PHE A 30 16.82 7.43 -11.94
C PHE A 30 16.74 5.96 -12.31
N VAL A 31 16.29 5.72 -13.53
CA VAL A 31 16.18 4.39 -14.12
C VAL A 31 17.16 4.26 -15.25
N SER A 32 17.97 3.20 -15.23
CA SER A 32 18.95 2.87 -16.26
C SER A 32 18.79 1.40 -16.70
N SER A 33 19.30 1.10 -17.89
CA SER A 33 19.39 -0.27 -18.37
C SER A 33 20.46 -1.02 -17.60
N SER A 34 20.15 -2.18 -17.04
CA SER A 34 21.14 -3.02 -16.33
C SER A 34 22.23 -3.54 -17.26
N ALA A 35 21.91 -3.72 -18.55
CA ALA A 35 22.86 -4.27 -19.52
C ALA A 35 23.87 -3.25 -20.03
N SER A 36 23.47 -2.00 -20.25
CA SER A 36 24.29 -0.95 -20.85
C SER A 36 24.59 0.22 -19.92
N ASN A 37 24.04 0.20 -18.72
CA ASN A 37 24.09 1.32 -17.76
C ASN A 37 23.65 2.67 -18.37
N THR A 38 22.81 2.59 -19.42
CA THR A 38 22.31 3.76 -20.14
C THR A 38 21.09 4.32 -19.41
N TYR A 39 21.08 5.63 -19.23
CA TYR A 39 19.94 6.35 -18.67
C TYR A 39 18.69 6.19 -19.52
N ILE A 40 17.54 5.94 -18.89
CA ILE A 40 16.25 5.76 -19.55
C ILE A 40 15.27 6.87 -19.18
N GLY A 41 15.22 7.21 -17.91
CA GLY A 41 14.30 8.21 -17.38
C GLY A 41 14.39 8.34 -15.87
N ALA A 42 13.51 9.13 -15.29
CA ALA A 42 13.41 9.31 -13.85
C ALA A 42 12.01 8.92 -13.36
N LEU A 43 11.91 8.55 -12.09
CA LEU A 43 10.62 8.39 -11.43
C LEU A 43 10.01 9.75 -11.10
N PRO A 44 8.67 9.88 -11.10
CA PRO A 44 7.99 11.06 -10.59
C PRO A 44 8.41 11.42 -9.16
N ASP A 45 8.30 12.69 -8.80
CA ASP A 45 8.84 13.22 -7.55
C ASP A 45 8.23 12.57 -6.30
N ASP A 46 6.94 12.27 -6.31
CA ASP A 46 6.23 11.59 -5.23
C ASP A 46 6.76 10.18 -4.97
N LEU A 47 6.99 9.41 -6.04
CA LEU A 47 7.60 8.07 -5.97
C LEU A 47 9.07 8.15 -5.60
N SER A 48 9.81 9.09 -6.19
CA SER A 48 11.23 9.32 -5.88
C SER A 48 11.42 9.65 -4.41
N TYR A 49 10.61 10.54 -3.85
CA TYR A 49 10.67 10.88 -2.43
C TYR A 49 10.41 9.66 -1.53
N ARG A 50 9.37 8.90 -1.85
CA ARG A 50 9.03 7.68 -1.11
C ARG A 50 10.16 6.66 -1.17
N LEU A 51 10.61 6.30 -2.36
CA LEU A 51 11.67 5.31 -2.55
C LEU A 51 12.99 5.75 -1.90
N THR A 52 13.36 7.02 -2.01
CA THR A 52 14.55 7.58 -1.35
C THR A 52 14.55 7.32 0.15
N LYS A 53 13.41 7.56 0.82
CA LYS A 53 13.25 7.31 2.25
C LYS A 53 13.54 5.86 2.61
N PHE A 54 13.01 4.92 1.84
CA PHE A 54 13.15 3.49 2.12
C PHE A 54 14.52 2.95 1.67
N MET A 55 15.04 3.35 0.51
CA MET A 55 16.37 2.94 0.03
C MET A 55 17.49 3.36 0.99
N ASN A 56 17.41 4.55 1.56
CA ASN A 56 18.40 5.05 2.53
C ASN A 56 18.46 4.23 3.83
N VAL A 57 17.41 3.50 4.16
CA VAL A 57 17.39 2.61 5.33
C VAL A 57 17.60 1.14 4.99
N GLY A 58 17.96 0.84 3.73
CA GLY A 58 18.37 -0.49 3.30
C GLY A 58 17.32 -1.34 2.60
N TYR A 59 16.23 -0.74 2.13
CA TYR A 59 15.30 -1.44 1.24
C TYR A 59 15.91 -1.64 -0.13
N LYS A 60 15.59 -2.76 -0.77
CA LYS A 60 16.01 -3.07 -2.15
C LYS A 60 14.80 -3.34 -3.03
N TYR A 61 14.95 -2.99 -4.28
CA TYR A 61 13.90 -3.08 -5.29
C TYR A 61 14.44 -3.67 -6.57
N ASP A 62 13.62 -4.51 -7.21
CA ASP A 62 13.76 -4.88 -8.60
C ASP A 62 12.89 -3.94 -9.44
N CYS A 63 13.39 -3.57 -10.59
CA CYS A 63 12.68 -2.75 -11.56
C CYS A 63 12.67 -3.46 -12.92
N PHE A 64 11.51 -3.49 -13.57
CA PHE A 64 11.34 -4.09 -14.89
C PHE A 64 10.57 -3.13 -15.80
N ALA A 65 10.90 -3.13 -17.09
CA ALA A 65 10.10 -2.43 -18.08
C ALA A 65 8.74 -3.14 -18.23
N LYS A 66 7.62 -2.44 -17.96
CA LYS A 66 6.27 -2.99 -18.11
C LYS A 66 5.75 -2.77 -19.53
N SER A 67 5.81 -1.54 -20.02
CA SER A 67 5.48 -1.17 -21.40
C SER A 67 6.45 -0.12 -21.90
N VAL A 68 6.75 -0.21 -23.18
CA VAL A 68 7.74 0.65 -23.85
C VAL A 68 7.14 1.20 -25.11
N ASP A 69 7.01 2.54 -25.16
CA ASP A 69 6.57 3.31 -26.31
C ASP A 69 7.56 4.44 -26.59
N ARG A 70 7.51 5.04 -27.76
CA ARG A 70 8.43 6.12 -28.15
C ARG A 70 8.49 7.28 -27.18
N HIS A 71 7.37 7.59 -26.53
CA HIS A 71 7.20 8.76 -25.69
C HIS A 71 6.75 8.43 -24.27
N ASN A 72 6.66 7.15 -23.95
CA ASN A 72 6.20 6.70 -22.66
C ASN A 72 6.80 5.36 -22.27
N ILE A 73 7.32 5.27 -21.07
CA ILE A 73 7.75 4.01 -20.46
C ILE A 73 7.06 3.85 -19.12
N SER A 74 6.40 2.71 -18.95
CA SER A 74 5.91 2.25 -17.66
C SER A 74 6.88 1.24 -17.08
N VAL A 75 7.15 1.36 -15.79
CA VAL A 75 7.99 0.39 -15.07
C VAL A 75 7.20 -0.28 -13.95
N LEU A 76 7.54 -1.52 -13.69
CA LEU A 76 7.11 -2.27 -12.53
C LEU A 76 8.23 -2.26 -11.50
N ILE A 77 7.96 -1.77 -10.31
CA ILE A 77 8.91 -1.77 -9.20
C ILE A 77 8.41 -2.75 -8.15
N ARG A 78 9.24 -3.71 -7.81
CA ARG A 78 8.94 -4.73 -6.79
C ARG A 78 9.91 -4.60 -5.63
N GLU A 79 9.39 -4.53 -4.43
CA GLU A 79 10.18 -4.56 -3.20
C GLU A 79 10.72 -5.98 -2.98
N THR A 80 12.02 -6.13 -2.86
CA THR A 80 12.69 -7.44 -2.67
C THR A 80 13.23 -7.60 -1.26
N VAL A 81 13.71 -6.54 -0.64
CA VAL A 81 14.25 -6.57 0.72
C VAL A 81 13.66 -5.44 1.53
N ARG A 82 13.15 -5.77 2.71
CA ARG A 82 12.68 -4.83 3.74
C ARG A 82 13.72 -4.67 4.83
N SER A 83 13.82 -3.47 5.35
CA SER A 83 14.70 -3.18 6.47
C SER A 83 13.94 -3.25 7.80
N LYS A 84 14.54 -3.91 8.79
CA LYS A 84 14.02 -3.96 10.17
C LYS A 84 13.94 -2.56 10.82
N ARG A 85 14.68 -1.58 10.31
CA ARG A 85 14.69 -0.20 10.84
C ARG A 85 13.34 0.50 10.75
N LEU A 86 12.49 0.09 9.83
CA LEU A 86 11.12 0.59 9.67
C LEU A 86 10.08 -0.49 9.97
N ASN A 87 10.36 -1.41 10.90
CA ASN A 87 9.44 -2.48 11.31
C ASN A 87 8.85 -3.27 10.12
N ASN A 88 9.64 -3.45 9.06
CA ASN A 88 9.23 -4.11 7.83
C ASN A 88 8.01 -3.43 7.15
N GLN A 89 7.80 -2.14 7.37
CA GLN A 89 6.71 -1.40 6.75
C GLN A 89 6.78 -1.53 5.22
N PRO A 90 5.68 -1.86 4.52
CA PRO A 90 5.68 -1.92 3.07
C PRO A 90 5.88 -0.53 2.46
N THR A 91 6.72 -0.43 1.43
CA THR A 91 6.92 0.81 0.68
C THR A 91 5.65 1.23 -0.05
N PHE A 92 4.94 0.26 -0.62
CA PHE A 92 3.68 0.44 -1.32
C PHE A 92 2.59 -0.22 -0.47
N PRO A 93 1.84 0.56 0.34
CA PRO A 93 0.70 0.01 1.06
C PRO A 93 -0.36 -0.40 0.03
N LEU A 94 -0.94 -1.56 0.26
CA LEU A 94 -2.11 -2.00 -0.52
C LEU A 94 -3.21 -0.96 -0.35
N GLY A 95 -3.69 -0.39 -1.45
CA GLY A 95 -4.83 0.52 -1.42
C GLY A 95 -6.09 -0.23 -0.97
N ALA A 96 -7.03 0.48 -0.38
CA ALA A 96 -8.31 -0.09 0.06
C ALA A 96 -9.03 -0.86 -1.08
N ASN A 97 -8.74 -0.49 -2.32
CA ASN A 97 -9.35 -1.10 -3.51
C ASN A 97 -8.74 -2.44 -3.91
N GLU A 98 -7.50 -2.76 -3.48
CA GLU A 98 -6.91 -4.07 -3.78
C GLU A 98 -7.49 -5.20 -2.93
N HIS A 99 -8.00 -4.88 -1.75
CA HIS A 99 -8.74 -5.84 -0.94
C HIS A 99 -10.07 -6.26 -1.59
N GLU A 100 -10.70 -5.36 -2.35
CA GLU A 100 -11.94 -5.64 -3.04
C GLU A 100 -11.74 -6.61 -4.21
N TYR A 101 -10.61 -6.52 -4.94
CA TYR A 101 -10.28 -7.46 -6.03
C TYR A 101 -9.94 -8.86 -5.53
N LEU A 102 -9.37 -8.99 -4.34
CA LEU A 102 -9.06 -10.31 -3.76
C LEU A 102 -10.32 -11.06 -3.28
N VAL A 103 -11.32 -10.31 -2.84
CA VAL A 103 -12.59 -10.90 -2.37
C VAL A 103 -13.48 -11.34 -3.54
N VAL A 104 -13.44 -10.61 -4.65
CA VAL A 104 -14.27 -10.92 -5.85
C VAL A 104 -13.75 -12.14 -6.61
N ASN A 105 -12.45 -12.44 -6.52
CA ASN A 105 -11.82 -13.57 -7.21
C ASN A 105 -11.63 -14.82 -6.35
N ALA A 106 -12.08 -14.81 -5.10
CA ALA A 106 -12.15 -16.02 -4.31
C ALA A 106 -13.26 -16.92 -4.88
N PRO A 107 -12.99 -18.19 -5.23
CA PRO A 107 -14.05 -19.10 -5.62
C PRO A 107 -15.05 -19.21 -4.48
N ALA A 108 -16.32 -18.94 -4.80
CA ALA A 108 -17.42 -19.11 -3.85
C ALA A 108 -17.47 -20.58 -3.44
N GLU A 109 -17.10 -20.88 -2.22
CA GLU A 109 -17.40 -22.20 -1.64
C GLU A 109 -18.93 -22.35 -1.55
N PRO A 110 -19.47 -23.51 -1.94
CA PRO A 110 -20.90 -23.74 -1.85
C PRO A 110 -21.31 -23.73 -0.37
N LEU A 111 -22.14 -22.77 0.00
CA LEU A 111 -22.82 -22.81 1.30
C LEU A 111 -23.71 -24.04 1.34
N GLU A 112 -23.28 -25.07 2.04
CA GLU A 112 -24.16 -26.18 2.41
C GLU A 112 -25.29 -25.61 3.28
N GLN A 113 -26.48 -25.60 2.68
CA GLN A 113 -27.73 -25.31 3.36
C GLN A 113 -28.05 -26.45 4.34
N ASN A 114 -27.68 -26.28 5.60
CA ASN A 114 -28.29 -27.08 6.65
C ASN A 114 -29.60 -26.45 7.10
N HIS A 115 -30.65 -26.94 6.43
CA HIS A 115 -32.02 -26.83 6.92
C HIS A 115 -32.14 -27.61 8.25
N SER A 116 -32.39 -26.90 9.31
CA SER A 116 -33.05 -27.48 10.49
C SER A 116 -34.12 -26.54 10.98
N LEU A 117 -35.29 -26.90 10.54
CA LEU A 117 -36.56 -26.49 11.15
C LEU A 117 -36.60 -26.92 12.64
N ASN A 118 -36.84 -26.00 13.54
CA ASN A 118 -37.67 -26.32 14.67
C ASN A 118 -38.49 -25.11 15.17
N LYS A 119 -39.76 -25.42 15.26
CA LYS A 119 -40.88 -24.60 15.62
C LYS A 119 -40.97 -24.29 17.13
N SER A 120 -41.76 -23.27 17.41
CA SER A 120 -42.57 -22.97 18.61
C SER A 120 -41.76 -22.43 19.81
N GLY A 121 -42.15 -21.40 20.46
CA GLY A 121 -43.44 -20.74 20.64
C GLY A 121 -43.36 -19.77 21.82
N LYS A 122 -44.22 -18.75 21.78
CA LYS A 122 -44.76 -17.95 22.89
C LYS A 122 -43.83 -16.93 23.59
N SER A 123 -44.05 -15.68 23.27
CA SER A 123 -44.72 -14.64 24.10
C SER A 123 -44.34 -14.65 25.57
N ASP A 124 -43.70 -13.58 26.02
CA ASP A 124 -44.37 -12.64 26.93
C ASP A 124 -43.51 -11.40 27.16
N SER A 125 -44.21 -10.32 27.04
CA SER A 125 -43.95 -8.97 27.43
C SER A 125 -43.46 -8.82 28.87
N PHE A 126 -42.47 -7.95 29.10
CA PHE A 126 -42.49 -7.08 30.29
C PHE A 126 -41.52 -5.92 30.10
N ILE A 127 -42.05 -4.74 29.97
CA ILE A 127 -41.53 -3.44 30.36
C ILE A 127 -42.30 -3.10 31.65
N PRO A 128 -41.91 -2.20 32.53
CA PRO A 128 -40.91 -1.16 32.57
C PRO A 128 -40.37 -0.81 33.99
N GLN A 129 -39.82 0.42 34.02
CA GLN A 129 -39.72 1.36 35.16
C GLN A 129 -38.42 1.25 35.96
N GLU A 130 -37.63 2.24 35.92
CA GLU A 130 -37.73 3.64 36.38
C GLU A 130 -37.06 3.86 37.74
N LEU A 131 -36.47 5.01 37.86
CA LEU A 131 -36.12 5.82 39.02
C LEU A 131 -34.74 5.68 39.62
N ALA A 132 -34.05 6.72 39.43
CA ALA A 132 -33.83 7.96 40.20
C ALA A 132 -32.47 7.95 40.91
N ALA A 133 -31.62 8.88 40.55
CA ALA A 133 -31.35 10.14 41.23
C ALA A 133 -30.68 10.01 42.60
N ASN A 134 -29.62 10.68 42.71
CA ASN A 134 -29.18 11.66 43.70
C ASN A 134 -27.66 11.71 43.67
N GLU A 135 -27.12 12.84 43.26
CA GLU A 135 -26.83 14.03 44.03
C GLU A 135 -25.76 13.88 45.09
N ASP A 136 -24.79 14.72 44.84
CA ASP A 136 -24.17 15.65 45.75
C ASP A 136 -22.87 15.29 46.42
N ASN A 137 -22.07 16.31 46.33
CA ASN A 137 -21.20 17.00 47.27
C ASN A 137 -19.71 16.75 47.09
N GLU A 138 -19.12 17.83 46.68
CA GLU A 138 -18.52 18.97 47.40
C GLU A 138 -17.04 18.78 47.75
N ASP A 139 -16.34 19.75 47.24
CA ASP A 139 -15.28 20.53 47.84
C ASP A 139 -14.26 19.85 48.74
N ASN A 140 -13.01 20.04 48.38
CA ASN A 140 -12.14 20.77 49.26
C ASN A 140 -10.85 21.26 48.59
N ASN A 141 -10.72 22.58 48.61
CA ASN A 141 -9.49 23.34 48.59
C ASN A 141 -8.50 22.86 49.66
N ASN A 142 -7.24 22.98 49.34
CA ASN A 142 -6.23 23.71 50.16
C ASN A 142 -4.92 23.70 49.38
N ASP A 143 -4.55 24.82 48.92
CA ASP A 143 -3.50 25.79 49.30
C ASP A 143 -2.41 25.27 50.23
N ASP A 144 -1.26 25.80 49.91
CA ASP A 144 -0.06 26.13 50.68
C ASP A 144 1.17 25.23 50.48
N ASP A 145 2.12 25.74 49.92
CA ASP A 145 3.38 26.48 50.21
C ASP A 145 4.38 26.23 49.09
#